data_fe3ec999edc031ed2283584299fdacbd
#
_entry.id   fe3ec999edc031ed2283584299fdacbd
#
_cell.length_a   1.000
_cell.length_b   1.000
_cell.length_c   1.000
_cell.angle_alpha   90.00
_cell.angle_beta   90.00
_cell.angle_gamma   90.00
#
_symmetry.space_group_name_H-M   'P 1'
#
loop_
_entity.id
_entity.type
_entity.pdbx_description
1 polymer ?
#
loop_
_entity_poly.entity_id
_entity_poly.type
_entity_poly.pdbx_seq_one_letter_code
_entity_poly.pdbx_strand_id
1 'polypeptide(L)'
;MLILWSISISMDKSLKMLQILQLCDSNFPIGSFNHSYGMETYLRNNVIDDAKSFSKWVDLFLKHQFITSDGLAIRMLYEALENGDVDKVWEIDNLLIAQTVAKETRNAAKLVASRMIKIYLDLYEIENLKIYAKKIASKEVYGHPAIVFGL
;
A
#
# COMPACT_ATOMS: atom_id res chain seq x y z
N MET A 1 -13.11 5.02 -37.40
CA MET A 1 -12.53 3.91 -36.60
C MET A 1 -11.45 4.36 -35.60
N LEU A 2 -10.57 5.29 -35.95
CA LEU A 2 -9.51 5.83 -35.06
C LEU A 2 -10.03 6.61 -33.83
N ILE A 3 -11.15 7.35 -33.96
CA ILE A 3 -11.71 8.18 -32.88
C ILE A 3 -12.30 7.30 -31.77
N LEU A 4 -12.96 6.20 -32.11
CA LEU A 4 -13.51 5.28 -31.09
C LEU A 4 -12.42 4.55 -30.31
N TRP A 5 -11.29 4.26 -30.95
CA TRP A 5 -10.15 3.63 -30.28
C TRP A 5 -9.45 4.59 -29.29
N SER A 6 -9.28 5.87 -29.68
CA SER A 6 -8.73 6.90 -28.77
C SER A 6 -9.64 7.19 -27.57
N ILE A 7 -10.97 7.17 -27.75
CA ILE A 7 -11.95 7.34 -26.68
C ILE A 7 -11.91 6.15 -25.73
N SER A 8 -11.82 4.92 -26.25
CA SER A 8 -11.72 3.69 -25.45
C SER A 8 -10.47 3.66 -24.57
N ILE A 9 -9.30 4.02 -25.12
CA ILE A 9 -8.04 4.11 -24.36
C ILE A 9 -8.11 5.22 -23.30
N SER A 10 -8.71 6.36 -23.62
CA SER A 10 -8.90 7.47 -22.68
C SER A 10 -9.85 7.08 -21.54
N MET A 11 -10.96 6.40 -21.85
CA MET A 11 -11.89 5.88 -20.83
C MET A 11 -11.23 4.85 -19.92
N ASP A 12 -10.41 3.93 -20.45
CA ASP A 12 -9.70 2.94 -19.63
C ASP A 12 -8.75 3.60 -18.62
N LYS A 13 -7.96 4.59 -19.08
CA LYS A 13 -7.07 5.36 -18.18
C LYS A 13 -7.83 6.13 -17.12
N SER A 14 -8.94 6.75 -17.46
CA SER A 14 -9.78 7.49 -16.52
C SER A 14 -10.42 6.56 -15.49
N LEU A 15 -10.88 5.40 -15.90
CA LEU A 15 -11.45 4.39 -15.03
C LEU A 15 -10.41 3.86 -14.04
N LYS A 16 -9.20 3.54 -14.52
CA LYS A 16 -8.08 3.12 -13.66
C LYS A 16 -7.71 4.20 -12.63
N MET A 17 -7.70 5.46 -13.04
CA MET A 17 -7.46 6.57 -12.11
C MET A 17 -8.54 6.66 -11.04
N LEU A 18 -9.82 6.51 -11.40
CA LEU A 18 -10.93 6.49 -10.44
C LEU A 18 -10.81 5.31 -9.47
N GLN A 19 -10.42 4.13 -9.95
CA GLN A 19 -10.16 2.96 -9.11
C GLN A 19 -9.04 3.24 -8.10
N ILE A 20 -7.92 3.81 -8.53
CA ILE A 20 -6.82 4.20 -7.62
C ILE A 20 -7.31 5.21 -6.59
N LEU A 21 -8.04 6.25 -7.00
CA LEU A 21 -8.59 7.25 -6.08
C LEU A 21 -9.54 6.62 -5.06
N GLN A 22 -10.38 5.67 -5.48
CA GLN A 22 -11.25 4.92 -4.57
C GLN A 22 -10.45 4.10 -3.54
N LEU A 23 -9.39 3.42 -3.97
CA LEU A 23 -8.54 2.62 -3.08
C LEU A 23 -7.73 3.50 -2.10
N CYS A 24 -7.45 4.75 -2.48
CA CYS A 24 -6.74 5.73 -1.65
C CYS A 24 -7.68 6.57 -0.75
N ASP A 25 -9.00 6.40 -0.85
CA ASP A 25 -9.95 7.17 -0.04
C ASP A 25 -9.85 6.80 1.45
N SER A 26 -9.86 7.81 2.31
CA SER A 26 -9.77 7.63 3.76
C SER A 26 -10.94 6.84 4.36
N ASN A 27 -12.10 6.80 3.68
CA ASN A 27 -13.28 6.03 4.07
C ASN A 27 -13.23 4.59 3.56
N PHE A 28 -12.21 4.21 2.79
CA PHE A 28 -12.10 2.85 2.29
C PHE A 28 -11.93 1.88 3.47
N PRO A 29 -12.75 0.82 3.60
CA PRO A 29 -12.94 0.09 4.87
C PRO A 29 -11.81 -0.92 5.18
N ILE A 30 -10.57 -0.53 4.98
CA ILE A 30 -9.38 -1.35 5.28
C ILE A 30 -8.89 -1.23 6.72
N GLY A 31 -9.44 -0.26 7.49
CA GLY A 31 -9.12 -0.06 8.90
C GLY A 31 -7.78 0.62 9.17
N SER A 32 -7.19 1.28 8.16
CA SER A 32 -5.94 2.07 8.33
C SER A 32 -6.16 3.36 9.11
N PHE A 33 -7.37 3.89 9.14
CA PHE A 33 -7.72 5.13 9.84
C PHE A 33 -7.38 5.13 11.34
N ASN A 34 -7.38 3.96 11.98
CA ASN A 34 -7.10 3.83 13.41
C ASN A 34 -5.60 3.78 13.74
N HIS A 35 -4.71 3.94 12.75
CA HIS A 35 -3.27 3.86 12.95
C HIS A 35 -2.62 5.22 12.71
N SER A 36 -2.18 5.86 13.79
CA SER A 36 -1.51 7.18 13.74
C SER A 36 -0.05 7.14 13.31
N TYR A 37 0.54 5.93 13.22
CA TYR A 37 1.97 5.74 12.91
C TYR A 37 2.92 6.60 13.77
N GLY A 38 2.55 6.77 15.05
CA GLY A 38 3.34 7.52 16.03
C GLY A 38 2.98 9.01 16.13
N MET A 39 2.16 9.57 15.26
CA MET A 39 1.78 10.99 15.27
C MET A 39 1.18 11.42 16.62
N GLU A 40 0.37 10.56 17.27
CA GLU A 40 -0.22 10.86 18.57
C GLU A 40 0.81 11.16 19.66
N THR A 41 1.97 10.55 19.61
CA THR A 41 3.05 10.83 20.55
C THR A 41 3.60 12.25 20.36
N TYR A 42 3.76 12.70 19.11
CA TYR A 42 4.20 14.06 18.81
C TYR A 42 3.15 15.11 19.20
N LEU A 43 1.86 14.82 19.01
CA LEU A 43 0.76 15.68 19.48
C LEU A 43 0.75 15.77 21.01
N ARG A 44 0.85 14.65 21.69
CA ARG A 44 0.86 14.61 23.17
C ARG A 44 2.02 15.35 23.78
N ASN A 45 3.18 15.35 23.12
CA ASN A 45 4.40 16.02 23.58
C ASN A 45 4.50 17.48 23.08
N ASN A 46 3.44 18.01 22.46
CA ASN A 46 3.39 19.36 21.88
C ASN A 46 4.53 19.64 20.87
N VAL A 47 4.99 18.62 20.16
CA VAL A 47 5.92 18.76 19.04
C VAL A 47 5.17 19.12 17.76
N ILE A 48 3.93 18.68 17.67
CA ILE A 48 2.95 19.11 16.67
C ILE A 48 1.86 19.87 17.45
N ASP A 49 1.84 21.20 17.30
CA ASP A 49 0.95 22.10 18.03
C ASP A 49 0.24 23.12 17.12
N ASP A 50 0.69 23.24 15.86
CA ASP A 50 0.12 24.12 14.86
C ASP A 50 0.18 23.51 13.44
N ALA A 51 -0.40 24.20 12.46
CA ALA A 51 -0.40 23.76 11.06
C ALA A 51 1.02 23.69 10.46
N LYS A 52 1.95 24.53 10.92
CA LYS A 52 3.32 24.58 10.42
C LYS A 52 4.13 23.38 10.92
N SER A 53 4.06 23.06 12.20
CA SER A 53 4.70 21.90 12.81
C SER A 53 4.11 20.59 12.24
N PHE A 54 2.81 20.53 12.00
CA PHE A 54 2.16 19.42 11.32
C PHE A 54 2.65 19.25 9.88
N SER A 55 2.69 20.32 9.09
CA SER A 55 3.21 20.29 7.71
C SER A 55 4.65 19.77 7.66
N LYS A 56 5.49 20.24 8.59
CA LYS A 56 6.89 19.78 8.71
C LYS A 56 6.95 18.28 9.03
N TRP A 57 6.10 17.80 9.95
CA TRP A 57 6.05 16.39 10.30
C TRP A 57 5.65 15.54 9.09
N VAL A 58 4.61 15.94 8.32
CA VAL A 58 4.19 15.25 7.09
C VAL A 58 5.31 15.20 6.07
N ASP A 59 6.02 16.31 5.85
CA ASP A 59 7.16 16.38 4.91
C ASP A 59 8.29 15.41 5.32
N LEU A 60 8.63 15.37 6.60
CA LEU A 60 9.63 14.43 7.13
C LEU A 60 9.17 12.98 7.01
N PHE A 61 7.92 12.70 7.33
CA PHE A 61 7.34 11.36 7.19
C PHE A 61 7.41 10.87 5.74
N LEU A 62 7.00 11.70 4.79
CA LEU A 62 7.04 11.35 3.37
C LEU A 62 8.46 11.14 2.88
N LYS A 63 9.39 12.02 3.21
CA LYS A 63 10.78 11.98 2.70
C LYS A 63 11.63 10.88 3.33
N HIS A 64 11.47 10.63 4.62
CA HIS A 64 12.39 9.76 5.37
C HIS A 64 11.80 8.41 5.74
N GLN A 65 10.47 8.27 5.73
CA GLN A 65 9.82 7.00 6.02
C GLN A 65 9.10 6.43 4.80
N PHE A 66 8.12 7.12 4.26
CA PHE A 66 7.32 6.58 3.16
C PHE A 66 8.15 6.27 1.91
N ILE A 67 8.94 7.24 1.42
CA ILE A 67 9.74 7.07 0.18
C ILE A 67 10.79 5.99 0.33
N THR A 68 11.37 5.81 1.52
CA THR A 68 12.45 4.85 1.76
C THR A 68 11.97 3.46 2.20
N SER A 69 10.68 3.28 2.45
CA SER A 69 10.06 1.99 2.79
C SER A 69 8.97 1.60 1.80
N ASP A 70 7.71 1.98 2.08
CA ASP A 70 6.55 1.56 1.29
C ASP A 70 6.62 2.02 -0.17
N GLY A 71 7.00 3.28 -0.39
CA GLY A 71 7.15 3.85 -1.74
C GLY A 71 8.24 3.15 -2.55
N LEU A 72 9.39 2.86 -1.92
CA LEU A 72 10.47 2.09 -2.55
C LEU A 72 10.02 0.66 -2.86
N ALA A 73 9.33 0.03 -1.92
CA ALA A 73 8.81 -1.33 -2.10
C ALA A 73 7.83 -1.43 -3.28
N ILE A 74 6.88 -0.48 -3.39
CA ILE A 74 5.94 -0.42 -4.53
C ILE A 74 6.69 -0.25 -5.85
N ARG A 75 7.70 0.60 -5.89
CA ARG A 75 8.54 0.79 -7.08
C ARG A 75 9.28 -0.49 -7.46
N MET A 76 9.96 -1.13 -6.51
CA MET A 76 10.69 -2.39 -6.74
C MET A 76 9.75 -3.51 -7.17
N LEU A 77 8.55 -3.56 -6.59
CA LEU A 77 7.51 -4.52 -6.97
C LEU A 77 7.06 -4.30 -8.42
N TYR A 78 6.80 -3.05 -8.80
CA TYR A 78 6.45 -2.71 -10.18
C TYR A 78 7.54 -3.15 -11.17
N GLU A 79 8.81 -2.82 -10.89
CA GLU A 79 9.95 -3.24 -11.69
C GLU A 79 10.07 -4.78 -11.78
N ALA A 80 9.83 -5.50 -10.68
CA ALA A 80 9.85 -6.96 -10.64
C ALA A 80 8.74 -7.56 -11.51
N LEU A 81 7.52 -7.04 -11.42
CA LEU A 81 6.39 -7.51 -12.23
C LEU A 81 6.57 -7.23 -13.71
N GLU A 82 7.14 -6.07 -14.10
CA GLU A 82 7.46 -5.77 -15.51
C GLU A 82 8.50 -6.75 -16.08
N ASN A 83 9.42 -7.22 -15.25
CA ASN A 83 10.43 -8.22 -15.64
C ASN A 83 9.94 -9.67 -15.50
N GLY A 84 8.72 -9.92 -15.06
CA GLY A 84 8.17 -11.25 -14.83
C GLY A 84 8.76 -11.98 -13.62
N ASP A 85 9.48 -11.26 -12.75
CA ASP A 85 10.13 -11.80 -11.54
C ASP A 85 9.17 -11.74 -10.35
N VAL A 86 8.21 -12.65 -10.33
CA VAL A 86 7.18 -12.71 -9.28
C VAL A 86 7.79 -13.13 -7.93
N ASP A 87 8.86 -13.91 -7.92
CA ASP A 87 9.49 -14.33 -6.67
C ASP A 87 10.11 -13.15 -5.92
N LYS A 88 10.57 -12.14 -6.63
CA LYS A 88 11.06 -10.88 -6.05
C LYS A 88 9.99 -10.14 -5.24
N VAL A 89 8.73 -10.25 -5.61
CA VAL A 89 7.60 -9.66 -4.87
C VAL A 89 7.52 -10.26 -3.45
N TRP A 90 7.73 -11.57 -3.33
CA TRP A 90 7.68 -12.27 -2.05
C TRP A 90 8.88 -11.93 -1.16
N GLU A 91 10.05 -11.73 -1.76
CA GLU A 91 11.22 -11.23 -1.04
C GLU A 91 10.98 -9.82 -0.48
N ILE A 92 10.37 -8.92 -1.27
CA ILE A 92 10.05 -7.56 -0.83
C ILE A 92 9.08 -7.57 0.35
N ASP A 93 8.04 -8.43 0.35
CA ASP A 93 7.13 -8.59 1.49
C ASP A 93 7.90 -8.97 2.77
N ASN A 94 8.76 -9.96 2.68
CA ASN A 94 9.58 -10.42 3.80
C ASN A 94 10.51 -9.31 4.32
N LEU A 95 11.12 -8.52 3.44
CA LEU A 95 11.98 -7.40 3.80
C LEU A 95 11.20 -6.30 4.53
N LEU A 96 10.02 -5.91 4.04
CA LEU A 96 9.17 -4.89 4.67
C LEU A 96 8.81 -5.27 6.10
N ILE A 97 8.41 -6.51 6.31
CA ILE A 97 8.07 -7.01 7.64
C ILE A 97 9.30 -7.10 8.54
N ALA A 98 10.45 -7.53 8.01
CA ALA A 98 11.70 -7.61 8.77
C ALA A 98 12.21 -6.22 9.22
N GLN A 99 12.06 -5.20 8.36
CA GLN A 99 12.44 -3.81 8.69
C GLN A 99 11.54 -3.17 9.74
N THR A 100 10.30 -3.63 9.88
CA THR A 100 9.34 -3.06 10.83
C THR A 100 9.66 -3.52 12.24
N VAL A 101 10.33 -2.69 13.02
CA VAL A 101 10.84 -3.05 14.37
C VAL A 101 9.72 -3.29 15.37
N ALA A 102 8.69 -2.42 15.41
CA ALA A 102 7.60 -2.50 16.36
C ALA A 102 6.64 -3.65 16.03
N LYS A 103 6.40 -4.53 16.99
CA LYS A 103 5.49 -5.68 16.85
C LYS A 103 4.06 -5.23 16.51
N GLU A 104 3.60 -4.17 17.14
CA GLU A 104 2.28 -3.58 16.96
C GLU A 104 2.09 -3.11 15.52
N THR A 105 3.08 -2.41 14.95
CA THR A 105 3.08 -1.95 13.57
C THR A 105 3.08 -3.13 12.59
N ARG A 106 3.88 -4.18 12.84
CA ARG A 106 3.85 -5.38 12.01
C ARG A 106 2.48 -6.07 12.02
N ASN A 107 1.85 -6.17 13.19
CA ASN A 107 0.54 -6.79 13.30
C ASN A 107 -0.55 -5.93 12.63
N ALA A 108 -0.46 -4.61 12.76
CA ALA A 108 -1.35 -3.67 12.08
C ALA A 108 -1.22 -3.80 10.55
N ALA A 109 0.01 -3.83 10.01
CA ALA A 109 0.25 -4.01 8.59
C ALA A 109 -0.38 -5.30 8.06
N LYS A 110 -0.17 -6.44 8.74
CA LYS A 110 -0.78 -7.73 8.37
C LYS A 110 -2.31 -7.68 8.36
N LEU A 111 -2.90 -7.04 9.37
CA LEU A 111 -4.36 -6.91 9.47
C LEU A 111 -4.93 -6.03 8.34
N VAL A 112 -4.29 -4.89 8.06
CA VAL A 112 -4.69 -4.00 6.96
C VAL A 112 -4.55 -4.72 5.62
N ALA A 113 -3.41 -5.38 5.36
CA ALA A 113 -3.20 -6.16 4.14
C ALA A 113 -4.28 -7.24 3.95
N SER A 114 -4.61 -7.99 4.99
CA SER A 114 -5.66 -9.02 4.92
C SER A 114 -7.03 -8.44 4.55
N ARG A 115 -7.38 -7.28 5.10
CA ARG A 115 -8.64 -6.58 4.77
C ARG A 115 -8.62 -6.04 3.34
N MET A 116 -7.50 -5.44 2.91
CA MET A 116 -7.31 -4.97 1.53
C MET A 116 -7.48 -6.12 0.54
N ILE A 117 -6.79 -7.25 0.76
CA ILE A 117 -6.88 -8.43 -0.12
C ILE A 117 -8.33 -8.87 -0.27
N LYS A 118 -9.07 -9.00 0.84
CA LYS A 118 -10.47 -9.41 0.79
C LYS A 118 -11.31 -8.47 -0.08
N ILE A 119 -11.23 -7.17 0.18
CA ILE A 119 -12.02 -6.17 -0.54
C ILE A 119 -11.60 -6.09 -2.02
N TYR A 120 -10.30 -6.12 -2.32
CA TYR A 120 -9.81 -6.02 -3.69
C TYR A 120 -10.20 -7.24 -4.52
N LEU A 121 -10.18 -8.45 -3.95
CA LEU A 121 -10.63 -9.66 -4.61
C LEU A 121 -12.17 -9.73 -4.79
N ASP A 122 -12.93 -9.04 -3.92
CA ASP A 122 -14.37 -8.89 -4.10
C ASP A 122 -14.72 -7.88 -5.23
N LEU A 123 -13.84 -6.92 -5.50
CA LEU A 123 -14.05 -5.86 -6.50
C LEU A 123 -13.38 -6.15 -7.85
N TYR A 124 -12.24 -6.83 -7.85
CA TYR A 124 -11.38 -7.01 -9.01
C TYR A 124 -10.85 -8.43 -9.14
N GLU A 125 -10.73 -8.90 -10.38
CA GLU A 125 -10.06 -10.17 -10.68
C GLU A 125 -8.55 -9.94 -10.89
N ILE A 126 -7.77 -10.04 -9.80
CA ILE A 126 -6.31 -9.85 -9.82
C ILE A 126 -5.63 -11.18 -9.49
N GLU A 127 -5.08 -11.86 -10.50
CA GLU A 127 -4.49 -13.19 -10.31
C GLU A 127 -3.29 -13.18 -9.35
N ASN A 128 -2.39 -12.22 -9.49
CA ASN A 128 -1.23 -12.10 -8.59
C ASN A 128 -1.67 -11.90 -7.12
N LEU A 129 -2.77 -11.20 -6.88
CA LEU A 129 -3.32 -11.01 -5.55
C LEU A 129 -3.92 -12.31 -4.98
N LYS A 130 -4.54 -13.15 -5.83
CA LYS A 130 -5.01 -14.49 -5.43
C LYS A 130 -3.85 -15.38 -5.03
N ILE A 131 -2.75 -15.35 -5.79
CA ILE A 131 -1.51 -16.08 -5.47
C ILE A 131 -0.95 -15.59 -4.15
N TYR A 132 -0.85 -14.28 -3.95
CA TYR A 132 -0.34 -13.67 -2.72
C TYR A 132 -1.19 -14.07 -1.50
N ALA A 133 -2.52 -14.05 -1.62
CA ALA A 133 -3.43 -14.51 -0.56
C ALA A 133 -3.16 -15.98 -0.15
N LYS A 134 -2.92 -16.86 -1.13
CA LYS A 134 -2.56 -18.27 -0.87
C LYS A 134 -1.22 -18.40 -0.14
N LYS A 135 -0.21 -17.61 -0.55
CA LYS A 135 1.12 -17.60 0.09
C LYS A 135 1.08 -17.06 1.54
N ILE A 136 0.20 -16.10 1.83
CA ILE A 136 -0.05 -15.66 3.22
C ILE A 136 -0.69 -16.79 4.04
N ALA A 137 -1.67 -17.49 3.46
CA ALA A 137 -2.34 -18.60 4.13
C ALA A 137 -1.39 -19.78 4.43
N SER A 138 -0.45 -20.08 3.52
CA SER A 138 0.61 -21.08 3.72
C SER A 138 1.78 -20.61 4.60
N LYS A 139 1.78 -19.32 5.03
CA LYS A 139 2.83 -18.68 5.84
C LYS A 139 4.18 -18.56 5.12
N GLU A 140 4.20 -18.56 3.81
CA GLU A 140 5.40 -18.31 3.00
C GLU A 140 5.77 -16.82 2.99
N VAL A 141 4.76 -15.94 3.12
CA VAL A 141 4.89 -14.48 3.23
C VAL A 141 3.98 -13.96 4.34
N TYR A 142 4.15 -12.71 4.72
CA TYR A 142 3.50 -12.16 5.91
C TYR A 142 2.26 -11.32 5.63
N GLY A 143 2.21 -10.64 4.51
CA GLY A 143 1.16 -9.69 4.15
C GLY A 143 1.50 -8.25 4.53
N HIS A 144 1.74 -7.40 3.52
CA HIS A 144 2.01 -5.98 3.70
C HIS A 144 1.13 -5.12 2.79
N PRO A 145 0.56 -3.98 3.26
CA PRO A 145 -0.32 -3.12 2.45
C PRO A 145 0.33 -2.62 1.16
N ALA A 146 1.62 -2.26 1.20
CA ALA A 146 2.35 -1.80 0.03
C ALA A 146 2.41 -2.87 -1.08
N ILE A 147 2.51 -4.16 -0.72
CA ILE A 147 2.47 -5.27 -1.69
C ILE A 147 1.07 -5.40 -2.28
N VAL A 148 0.03 -5.38 -1.43
CA VAL A 148 -1.37 -5.47 -1.90
C VAL A 148 -1.72 -4.33 -2.85
N PHE A 149 -1.26 -3.11 -2.54
CA PHE A 149 -1.52 -1.94 -3.36
C PHE A 149 -0.77 -1.97 -4.70
N GLY A 150 0.41 -2.57 -4.73
CA GLY A 150 1.25 -2.63 -5.93
C GLY A 150 0.94 -3.81 -6.87
N LEU A 151 0.22 -4.85 -6.41
CA LEU A 151 -0.24 -5.99 -7.21
C LEU A 151 -1.48 -5.66 -8.02
#